data_2eade8330f08b994cd7fc4cdc1b950c9
#
_entry.id   2eade8330f08b994cd7fc4cdc1b950c9
#
_cell.length_a   1.000
_cell.length_b   1.000
_cell.length_c   1.000
_cell.angle_alpha   90.00
_cell.angle_beta   90.00
_cell.angle_gamma   90.00
#
_symmetry.space_group_name_H-M   'P 1'
#
loop_
_entity.id
_entity.type
_entity.pdbx_description
1 polymer ?
#
loop_
_entity_poly.entity_id
_entity_poly.type
_entity_poly.pdbx_seq_one_letter_code
_entity_poly.pdbx_strand_id
1 'polypeptide(L)'
;MQKGGSPLVAEHYKPLFLGYDVVGFDYYSDTPWDAVVEFKKTFKIYKEEYDSIVLVANSIGAYYAMCALNDEPIDHAFFISPIVDMERLILDMMQNADISEECLYKKKQIITQSGAVLSWDYLSYVRTHPVKWTIPTHILYGDQDDLTSADTIKQFADRVNADLTIMRNGEHWFHIEEQMIFLDNWVKTKNIDE
;
A
#
# COMPACT_ATOMS: atom_id res chain seq x y z
N MET A 1 8.19 10.30 -7.50
CA MET A 1 7.84 9.24 -6.52
C MET A 1 8.35 7.93 -7.11
N GLN A 2 9.21 7.21 -6.40
CA GLN A 2 9.72 5.93 -6.90
C GLN A 2 8.59 4.90 -6.75
N LYS A 3 8.10 4.39 -7.85
CA LYS A 3 7.04 3.38 -7.86
C LYS A 3 7.65 1.99 -7.86
N GLY A 4 6.95 1.07 -7.21
CA GLY A 4 7.20 -0.34 -7.33
C GLY A 4 8.19 -0.93 -6.35
N GLY A 5 8.13 -2.23 -6.23
CA GLY A 5 9.10 -3.06 -5.54
C GLY A 5 10.30 -3.35 -6.43
N SER A 6 11.09 -2.32 -6.72
CA SER A 6 12.27 -2.47 -7.58
C SER A 6 13.17 -3.61 -7.11
N PRO A 7 14.01 -4.20 -7.96
CA PRO A 7 15.00 -5.20 -7.55
C PRO A 7 15.87 -4.75 -6.36
N LEU A 8 16.16 -3.44 -6.26
CA LEU A 8 16.93 -2.88 -5.13
C LEU A 8 16.16 -2.97 -3.80
N VAL A 9 14.84 -2.76 -3.82
CA VAL A 9 14.00 -2.92 -2.63
C VAL A 9 13.94 -4.40 -2.22
N ALA A 10 13.82 -5.31 -3.19
CA ALA A 10 13.84 -6.75 -2.92
C ALA A 10 15.14 -7.21 -2.26
N GLU A 11 16.30 -6.68 -2.69
CA GLU A 11 17.59 -7.00 -2.06
C GLU A 11 17.61 -6.68 -0.56
N HIS A 12 16.97 -5.60 -0.12
CA HIS A 12 16.85 -5.26 1.30
C HIS A 12 16.08 -6.32 2.08
N TYR A 13 15.00 -6.85 1.50
CA TYR A 13 14.13 -7.82 2.18
C TYR A 13 14.66 -9.25 2.16
N LYS A 14 15.55 -9.64 1.24
CA LYS A 14 16.11 -11.00 1.16
C LYS A 14 16.62 -11.57 2.48
N PRO A 15 17.42 -10.84 3.28
CA PRO A 15 17.92 -11.36 4.57
C PRO A 15 16.84 -11.42 5.67
N LEU A 16 15.67 -10.85 5.44
CA LEU A 16 14.56 -10.80 6.40
C LEU A 16 13.58 -11.97 6.22
N PHE A 17 13.48 -12.52 5.00
CA PHE A 17 12.61 -13.63 4.63
C PHE A 17 13.43 -14.88 4.29
N LEU A 18 14.03 -15.49 5.32
CA LEU A 18 14.85 -16.69 5.15
C LEU A 18 13.98 -17.87 4.68
N GLY A 19 14.44 -18.56 3.63
CA GLY A 19 13.71 -19.68 3.05
C GLY A 19 12.70 -19.27 1.95
N TYR A 20 12.59 -17.98 1.65
CA TYR A 20 11.76 -17.46 0.57
C TYR A 20 12.60 -16.92 -0.58
N ASP A 21 12.10 -17.07 -1.80
CA ASP A 21 12.58 -16.33 -2.96
C ASP A 21 11.96 -14.94 -2.94
N VAL A 22 12.76 -13.91 -2.65
CA VAL A 22 12.27 -12.53 -2.58
C VAL A 22 12.40 -11.87 -3.94
N VAL A 23 11.26 -11.53 -4.54
CA VAL A 23 11.17 -10.96 -5.89
C VAL A 23 10.57 -9.56 -5.82
N GLY A 24 11.24 -8.57 -6.44
CA GLY A 24 10.71 -7.22 -6.56
C GLY A 24 9.76 -7.12 -7.75
N PHE A 25 8.58 -6.57 -7.51
CA PHE A 25 7.61 -6.29 -8.58
C PHE A 25 7.65 -4.82 -8.95
N ASP A 26 8.27 -4.52 -10.09
CA ASP A 26 8.37 -3.17 -10.65
C ASP A 26 7.15 -2.90 -11.56
N TYR A 27 6.12 -2.28 -10.98
CA TYR A 27 4.88 -1.98 -11.70
C TYR A 27 4.86 -0.57 -12.27
N TYR A 28 4.10 -0.37 -13.35
CA TYR A 28 3.98 0.89 -14.08
C TYR A 28 2.63 1.58 -13.90
N SER A 29 1.67 0.91 -13.29
CA SER A 29 0.31 1.43 -13.09
C SER A 29 0.29 2.73 -12.31
N ASP A 30 -0.46 3.72 -12.81
CA ASP A 30 -0.75 5.01 -12.17
C ASP A 30 -2.17 5.07 -11.58
N THR A 31 -2.99 4.09 -11.93
CA THR A 31 -4.40 4.04 -11.56
C THR A 31 -4.77 2.66 -10.98
N PRO A 32 -5.79 2.59 -10.12
CA PRO A 32 -6.20 1.30 -9.55
C PRO A 32 -6.74 0.33 -10.61
N TRP A 33 -7.39 0.79 -11.66
CA TRP A 33 -7.89 -0.10 -12.73
C TRP A 33 -6.76 -0.68 -13.59
N ASP A 34 -5.69 0.08 -13.85
CA ASP A 34 -4.50 -0.46 -14.51
C ASP A 34 -3.76 -1.42 -13.58
N ALA A 35 -3.64 -1.08 -12.29
CA ALA A 35 -3.02 -1.94 -11.29
C ALA A 35 -3.75 -3.28 -11.15
N VAL A 36 -5.08 -3.31 -11.20
CA VAL A 36 -5.84 -4.57 -11.17
C VAL A 36 -5.42 -5.50 -12.31
N VAL A 37 -5.22 -4.98 -13.50
CA VAL A 37 -4.80 -5.77 -14.66
C VAL A 37 -3.36 -6.24 -14.52
N GLU A 38 -2.46 -5.33 -14.17
CA GLU A 38 -1.01 -5.58 -14.10
C GLU A 38 -0.67 -6.54 -12.95
N PHE A 39 -1.21 -6.31 -11.75
CA PHE A 39 -0.95 -7.13 -10.58
C PHE A 39 -1.50 -8.55 -10.74
N LYS A 40 -2.74 -8.71 -11.23
CA LYS A 40 -3.31 -10.04 -11.47
C LYS A 40 -2.49 -10.83 -12.51
N LYS A 41 -2.04 -10.16 -13.57
CA LYS A 41 -1.20 -10.82 -14.59
C LYS A 41 0.11 -11.33 -14.00
N THR A 42 0.78 -10.49 -13.20
CA THR A 42 2.06 -10.84 -12.57
C THR A 42 1.86 -11.91 -11.48
N PHE A 43 0.83 -11.76 -10.65
CA PHE A 43 0.50 -12.73 -9.61
C PHE A 43 0.25 -14.12 -10.18
N LYS A 44 -0.45 -14.22 -11.31
CA LYS A 44 -0.69 -15.51 -11.97
C LYS A 44 0.61 -16.24 -12.33
N ILE A 45 1.65 -15.53 -12.73
CA ILE A 45 2.96 -16.12 -13.04
C ILE A 45 3.57 -16.71 -11.76
N TYR A 46 3.60 -15.96 -10.67
CA TYR A 46 4.18 -16.43 -9.41
C TYR A 46 3.38 -17.59 -8.80
N LYS A 47 2.05 -17.58 -8.92
CA LYS A 47 1.21 -18.67 -8.46
C LYS A 47 1.44 -20.00 -9.20
N GLU A 48 1.88 -19.94 -10.46
CA GLU A 48 2.25 -21.14 -11.23
C GLU A 48 3.64 -21.67 -10.81
N GLU A 49 4.48 -20.85 -10.18
CA GLU A 49 5.86 -21.16 -9.81
C GLU A 49 6.02 -21.52 -8.31
N TYR A 50 5.19 -20.91 -7.44
CA TYR A 50 5.32 -21.03 -5.98
C TYR A 50 4.04 -21.54 -5.34
N ASP A 51 4.18 -22.45 -4.37
CA ASP A 51 3.07 -23.02 -3.59
C ASP A 51 2.57 -22.04 -2.50
N SER A 52 3.47 -21.19 -1.97
CA SER A 52 3.21 -20.22 -0.91
C SER A 52 3.66 -18.83 -1.35
N ILE A 53 2.81 -17.84 -1.11
CA ILE A 53 3.10 -16.44 -1.49
C ILE A 53 2.88 -15.52 -0.29
N VAL A 54 3.92 -14.77 0.06
CA VAL A 54 3.89 -13.68 1.04
C VAL A 54 4.04 -12.35 0.31
N LEU A 55 3.14 -11.42 0.58
CA LEU A 55 3.15 -10.10 -0.05
C LEU A 55 3.76 -9.05 0.87
N VAL A 56 4.74 -8.30 0.40
CA VAL A 56 5.25 -7.09 1.07
C VAL A 56 4.92 -5.88 0.22
N ALA A 57 4.22 -4.89 0.78
CA ALA A 57 3.82 -3.70 0.03
C ALA A 57 3.83 -2.44 0.89
N ASN A 58 4.28 -1.32 0.29
CA ASN A 58 4.36 -0.01 0.94
C ASN A 58 3.35 0.95 0.32
N SER A 59 2.78 1.83 1.15
CA SER A 59 2.04 3.02 0.70
C SER A 59 0.96 2.70 -0.35
N ILE A 60 1.03 3.35 -1.51
CA ILE A 60 0.09 3.13 -2.64
C ILE A 60 0.19 1.71 -3.22
N GLY A 61 1.35 1.05 -3.11
CA GLY A 61 1.51 -0.34 -3.54
C GLY A 61 0.61 -1.29 -2.75
N ALA A 62 0.43 -1.04 -1.45
CA ALA A 62 -0.52 -1.80 -0.62
C ALA A 62 -1.97 -1.55 -1.07
N TYR A 63 -2.33 -0.30 -1.39
CA TYR A 63 -3.65 0.01 -1.93
C TYR A 63 -3.93 -0.72 -3.25
N TYR A 64 -2.99 -0.70 -4.19
CA TYR A 64 -3.13 -1.42 -5.46
C TYR A 64 -3.21 -2.93 -5.28
N ALA A 65 -2.41 -3.48 -4.37
CA ALA A 65 -2.47 -4.89 -4.01
C ALA A 65 -3.86 -5.26 -3.46
N MET A 66 -4.40 -4.47 -2.55
CA MET A 66 -5.75 -4.68 -2.01
C MET A 66 -6.84 -4.60 -3.08
N CYS A 67 -6.72 -3.70 -4.05
CA CYS A 67 -7.67 -3.60 -5.17
C CYS A 67 -7.60 -4.81 -6.12
N ALA A 68 -6.41 -5.38 -6.30
CA ALA A 68 -6.16 -6.39 -7.33
C ALA A 68 -6.21 -7.82 -6.82
N LEU A 69 -5.73 -8.08 -5.60
CA LEU A 69 -5.34 -9.40 -5.14
C LEU A 69 -6.17 -9.92 -3.95
N ASN A 70 -7.26 -9.27 -3.59
CA ASN A 70 -8.09 -9.68 -2.45
C ASN A 70 -8.58 -11.13 -2.50
N ASP A 71 -8.89 -11.62 -3.70
CA ASP A 71 -9.44 -12.97 -3.91
C ASP A 71 -8.35 -13.99 -4.31
N GLU A 72 -7.07 -13.59 -4.24
CA GLU A 72 -5.95 -14.45 -4.61
C GLU A 72 -5.39 -15.21 -3.39
N PRO A 73 -4.84 -16.40 -3.58
CA PRO A 73 -4.28 -17.21 -2.50
C PRO A 73 -2.91 -16.65 -2.07
N ILE A 74 -2.94 -15.65 -1.23
CA ILE A 74 -1.81 -15.07 -0.54
C ILE A 74 -1.89 -15.50 0.93
N ASP A 75 -0.83 -16.06 1.48
CA ASP A 75 -0.83 -16.59 2.83
C ASP A 75 -0.78 -15.47 3.87
N HIS A 76 0.10 -14.50 3.66
CA HIS A 76 0.27 -13.33 4.52
C HIS A 76 0.62 -12.08 3.74
N ALA A 77 0.23 -10.93 4.27
CA ALA A 77 0.63 -9.63 3.76
C ALA A 77 1.34 -8.79 4.84
N PHE A 78 2.40 -8.11 4.45
CA PHE A 78 3.13 -7.12 5.23
C PHE A 78 2.94 -5.75 4.60
N PHE A 79 2.19 -4.89 5.25
CA PHE A 79 1.94 -3.54 4.77
C PHE A 79 2.71 -2.51 5.59
N ILE A 80 3.50 -1.69 4.93
CA ILE A 80 4.27 -0.60 5.54
C ILE A 80 3.64 0.73 5.13
N SER A 81 3.16 1.52 6.09
CA SER A 81 2.46 2.79 5.89
C SER A 81 1.42 2.71 4.75
N PRO A 82 0.50 1.73 4.76
CA PRO A 82 -0.40 1.52 3.63
C PRO A 82 -1.39 2.67 3.47
N ILE A 83 -1.71 3.01 2.23
CA ILE A 83 -2.88 3.82 1.93
C ILE A 83 -4.10 2.89 1.96
N VAL A 84 -4.93 3.02 2.99
CA VAL A 84 -6.07 2.14 3.23
C VAL A 84 -7.43 2.80 2.94
N ASP A 85 -7.43 4.13 2.78
CA ASP A 85 -8.58 4.94 2.42
C ASP A 85 -8.18 5.99 1.37
N MET A 86 -8.22 5.58 0.11
CA MET A 86 -7.82 6.43 -1.01
C MET A 86 -8.82 7.57 -1.26
N GLU A 87 -10.11 7.37 -0.98
CA GLU A 87 -11.08 8.46 -1.09
C GLU A 87 -10.73 9.58 -0.11
N ARG A 88 -10.48 9.22 1.15
CA ARG A 88 -10.08 10.18 2.17
C ARG A 88 -8.80 10.93 1.79
N LEU A 89 -7.77 10.23 1.32
CA LEU A 89 -6.53 10.84 0.88
C LEU A 89 -6.78 11.87 -0.26
N ILE A 90 -7.58 11.51 -1.25
CA ILE A 90 -7.92 12.43 -2.36
C ILE A 90 -8.67 13.65 -1.83
N LEU A 91 -9.65 13.48 -0.93
CA LEU A 91 -10.41 14.58 -0.36
C LEU A 91 -9.53 15.51 0.49
N ASP A 92 -8.61 14.96 1.28
CA ASP A 92 -7.65 15.74 2.05
C ASP A 92 -6.70 16.54 1.13
N MET A 93 -6.24 15.94 0.03
CA MET A 93 -5.44 16.63 -0.99
C MET A 93 -6.23 17.76 -1.68
N MET A 94 -7.51 17.53 -1.98
CA MET A 94 -8.41 18.55 -2.54
C MET A 94 -8.60 19.71 -1.56
N GLN A 95 -8.86 19.41 -0.30
CA GLN A 95 -9.01 20.41 0.77
C GLN A 95 -7.74 21.26 0.92
N ASN A 96 -6.57 20.62 0.97
CA ASN A 96 -5.28 21.31 1.08
C ASN A 96 -4.96 22.22 -0.13
N ALA A 97 -5.53 21.89 -1.30
CA ALA A 97 -5.36 22.66 -2.52
C ALA A 97 -6.50 23.67 -2.78
N ASP A 98 -7.50 23.78 -1.89
CA ASP A 98 -8.70 24.59 -2.04
C ASP A 98 -9.49 24.26 -3.34
N ILE A 99 -9.61 22.96 -3.64
CA ILE A 99 -10.29 22.45 -4.82
C ILE A 99 -11.61 21.77 -4.41
N SER A 100 -12.74 22.30 -4.88
CA SER A 100 -14.04 21.68 -4.67
C SER A 100 -14.27 20.49 -5.61
N GLU A 101 -15.15 19.56 -5.22
CA GLU A 101 -15.57 18.44 -6.09
C GLU A 101 -16.19 18.93 -7.39
N GLU A 102 -16.98 20.00 -7.34
CA GLU A 102 -17.59 20.60 -8.54
C GLU A 102 -16.50 21.09 -9.51
N CYS A 103 -15.43 21.70 -8.99
CA CYS A 103 -14.29 22.15 -9.78
C CYS A 103 -13.58 20.97 -10.44
N LEU A 104 -13.28 19.89 -9.65
CA LEU A 104 -12.65 18.69 -10.16
C LEU A 104 -13.52 17.98 -11.19
N TYR A 105 -14.83 17.88 -10.94
CA TYR A 105 -15.80 17.31 -11.90
C TYR A 105 -15.78 18.02 -13.25
N LYS A 106 -15.79 19.37 -13.22
CA LYS A 106 -15.79 20.19 -14.46
C LYS A 106 -14.46 20.07 -15.22
N LYS A 107 -13.34 20.10 -14.51
CA LYS A 107 -12.00 20.09 -15.13
C LYS A 107 -11.50 18.68 -15.45
N LYS A 108 -12.10 17.64 -14.86
CA LYS A 108 -11.72 16.22 -14.94
C LYS A 108 -10.37 15.91 -14.32
N GLN A 109 -9.39 16.77 -14.51
CA GLN A 109 -8.05 16.61 -13.95
C GLN A 109 -7.49 17.99 -13.55
N ILE A 110 -6.81 18.03 -12.40
CA ILE A 110 -6.18 19.25 -11.88
C ILE A 110 -4.80 18.86 -11.33
N ILE A 111 -3.78 19.60 -11.74
CA ILE A 111 -2.43 19.50 -11.13
C ILE A 111 -2.38 20.54 -10.01
N THR A 112 -2.11 20.09 -8.79
CA THR A 112 -1.97 20.95 -7.62
C THR A 112 -0.64 21.70 -7.64
N GLN A 113 -0.47 22.70 -6.77
CA GLN A 113 0.79 23.42 -6.64
C GLN A 113 1.95 22.53 -6.17
N SER A 114 1.65 21.46 -5.43
CA SER A 114 2.64 20.44 -5.01
C SER A 114 3.01 19.46 -6.14
N GLY A 115 2.39 19.57 -7.32
CA GLY A 115 2.59 18.67 -8.44
C GLY A 115 1.76 17.38 -8.39
N ALA A 116 0.91 17.22 -7.38
CA ALA A 116 0.00 16.08 -7.33
C ALA A 116 -1.13 16.22 -8.37
N VAL A 117 -1.50 15.12 -9.00
CA VAL A 117 -2.57 15.07 -10.00
C VAL A 117 -3.84 14.57 -9.36
N LEU A 118 -4.85 15.45 -9.26
CA LEU A 118 -6.20 15.08 -8.85
C LEU A 118 -7.01 14.72 -10.09
N SER A 119 -7.72 13.58 -10.03
CA SER A 119 -8.55 13.08 -11.14
C SER A 119 -9.96 12.79 -10.65
N TRP A 120 -10.96 13.28 -11.38
CA TRP A 120 -12.36 12.96 -11.12
C TRP A 120 -12.65 11.48 -11.35
N ASP A 121 -12.06 10.90 -12.37
CA ASP A 121 -12.27 9.48 -12.68
C ASP A 121 -11.67 8.59 -11.58
N TYR A 122 -10.53 9.00 -11.02
CA TYR A 122 -9.93 8.29 -9.88
C TYR A 122 -10.84 8.37 -8.64
N LEU A 123 -11.30 9.57 -8.28
CA LEU A 123 -12.22 9.77 -7.15
C LEU A 123 -13.54 8.98 -7.34
N SER A 124 -14.08 8.98 -8.53
CA SER A 124 -15.30 8.25 -8.87
C SER A 124 -15.09 6.74 -8.77
N TYR A 125 -13.93 6.25 -9.21
CA TYR A 125 -13.59 4.84 -9.14
C TYR A 125 -13.49 4.36 -7.68
N VAL A 126 -12.77 5.06 -6.82
CA VAL A 126 -12.58 4.64 -5.43
C VAL A 126 -13.89 4.61 -4.65
N ARG A 127 -14.84 5.51 -4.95
CA ARG A 127 -16.18 5.52 -4.36
C ARG A 127 -17.03 4.31 -4.75
N THR A 128 -16.84 3.81 -5.95
CA THR A 128 -17.61 2.67 -6.48
C THR A 128 -16.93 1.33 -6.29
N HIS A 129 -15.63 1.33 -5.94
CA HIS A 129 -14.82 0.12 -5.74
C HIS A 129 -14.16 0.16 -4.35
N PRO A 130 -14.93 0.00 -3.27
CA PRO A 130 -14.38 0.00 -1.92
C PRO A 130 -13.41 -1.17 -1.75
N VAL A 131 -12.31 -0.91 -1.06
CA VAL A 131 -11.32 -1.95 -0.71
C VAL A 131 -11.98 -3.02 0.15
N LYS A 132 -11.89 -4.26 -0.32
CA LYS A 132 -12.18 -5.48 0.43
C LYS A 132 -10.86 -6.18 0.65
N TRP A 133 -10.57 -6.56 1.88
CA TRP A 133 -9.33 -7.26 2.19
C TRP A 133 -9.56 -8.27 3.29
N THR A 134 -9.18 -9.51 3.07
CA THR A 134 -9.43 -10.63 3.98
C THR A 134 -8.18 -11.47 4.26
N ILE A 135 -7.06 -11.15 3.60
CA ILE A 135 -5.81 -11.87 3.75
C ILE A 135 -5.18 -11.51 5.12
N PRO A 136 -4.67 -12.49 5.88
CA PRO A 136 -3.95 -12.25 7.12
C PRO A 136 -2.86 -11.20 6.92
N THR A 137 -2.88 -10.12 7.71
CA THR A 137 -2.05 -8.95 7.44
C THR A 137 -1.39 -8.42 8.70
N HIS A 138 -0.09 -8.15 8.58
CA HIS A 138 0.67 -7.34 9.53
C HIS A 138 0.85 -5.94 8.97
N ILE A 139 0.57 -4.93 9.78
CA ILE A 139 0.71 -3.52 9.39
C ILE A 139 1.77 -2.87 10.28
N LEU A 140 2.75 -2.21 9.64
CA LEU A 140 3.66 -1.28 10.28
C LEU A 140 3.24 0.15 9.91
N TYR A 141 3.06 1.00 10.91
CA TYR A 141 2.62 2.39 10.75
C TYR A 141 3.47 3.33 11.59
N GLY A 142 3.83 4.48 11.05
CA GLY A 142 4.51 5.55 11.78
C GLY A 142 3.53 6.57 12.33
N ASP A 143 3.64 6.97 13.61
CA ASP A 143 2.70 7.92 14.22
C ASP A 143 2.85 9.37 13.74
N GLN A 144 3.89 9.65 12.93
CA GLN A 144 4.11 10.91 12.21
C GLN A 144 3.78 10.80 10.72
N ASP A 145 3.02 9.77 10.30
CA ASP A 145 2.55 9.64 8.92
C ASP A 145 1.59 10.80 8.58
N ASP A 146 1.91 11.54 7.52
CA ASP A 146 1.18 12.71 7.05
C ASP A 146 0.17 12.41 5.92
N LEU A 147 0.13 11.16 5.43
CA LEU A 147 -0.79 10.74 4.36
C LEU A 147 -1.98 9.93 4.87
N THR A 148 -1.79 9.13 5.92
CA THR A 148 -2.86 8.33 6.52
C THR A 148 -2.94 8.64 8.02
N SER A 149 -4.10 9.05 8.52
CA SER A 149 -4.24 9.34 9.94
C SER A 149 -4.20 8.08 10.81
N ALA A 150 -3.77 8.22 12.07
CA ALA A 150 -3.74 7.12 13.03
C ALA A 150 -5.13 6.50 13.25
N ASP A 151 -6.20 7.29 13.18
CA ASP A 151 -7.56 6.78 13.31
C ASP A 151 -7.99 5.98 12.09
N THR A 152 -7.63 6.43 10.90
CA THR A 152 -7.91 5.72 9.63
C THR A 152 -7.23 4.35 9.61
N ILE A 153 -5.95 4.29 9.99
CA ILE A 153 -5.22 3.01 9.98
C ILE A 153 -5.73 2.04 11.04
N LYS A 154 -6.08 2.53 12.24
CA LYS A 154 -6.67 1.70 13.31
C LYS A 154 -8.02 1.12 12.89
N GLN A 155 -8.92 1.95 12.35
CA GLN A 155 -10.23 1.50 11.87
C GLN A 155 -10.10 0.45 10.74
N PHE A 156 -9.12 0.63 9.86
CA PHE A 156 -8.84 -0.38 8.84
C PHE A 156 -8.33 -1.68 9.46
N ALA A 157 -7.33 -1.62 10.33
CA ALA A 157 -6.75 -2.79 10.99
C ALA A 157 -7.82 -3.59 11.76
N ASP A 158 -8.67 -2.90 12.53
CA ASP A 158 -9.79 -3.52 13.26
C ASP A 158 -10.79 -4.20 12.29
N ARG A 159 -11.13 -3.52 11.17
CA ARG A 159 -12.09 -4.04 10.19
C ARG A 159 -11.62 -5.32 9.50
N VAL A 160 -10.32 -5.42 9.21
CA VAL A 160 -9.75 -6.58 8.51
C VAL A 160 -9.06 -7.57 9.46
N ASN A 161 -9.14 -7.32 10.77
CA ASN A 161 -8.46 -8.11 11.80
C ASN A 161 -6.95 -8.22 11.57
N ALA A 162 -6.32 -7.11 11.18
CA ALA A 162 -4.87 -7.06 10.96
C ALA A 162 -4.12 -6.78 12.26
N ASP A 163 -2.92 -7.32 12.36
CA ASP A 163 -1.99 -7.01 13.45
C ASP A 163 -1.28 -5.68 13.16
N LEU A 164 -1.60 -4.65 13.95
CA LEU A 164 -1.09 -3.29 13.78
C LEU A 164 0.04 -3.00 14.76
N THR A 165 1.22 -2.70 14.24
CA THR A 165 2.37 -2.17 14.99
C THR A 165 2.55 -0.69 14.67
N ILE A 166 2.65 0.15 15.70
CA ILE A 166 2.87 1.59 15.55
C ILE A 166 4.28 1.94 16.02
N MET A 167 5.09 2.49 15.12
CA MET A 167 6.38 3.06 15.48
C MET A 167 6.21 4.50 15.96
N ARG A 168 6.68 4.77 17.19
CA ARG A 168 6.72 6.15 17.71
C ARG A 168 7.74 6.98 16.94
N ASN A 169 7.37 8.19 16.55
CA ASN A 169 8.14 9.11 15.70
C ASN A 169 8.48 8.51 14.31
N GLY A 170 7.80 7.44 13.89
CA GLY A 170 7.93 6.91 12.53
C GLY A 170 7.21 7.81 11.53
N GLU A 171 7.82 8.08 10.40
CA GLU A 171 7.25 8.84 9.28
C GLU A 171 6.56 7.90 8.28
N HIS A 172 5.86 8.46 7.28
CA HIS A 172 5.29 7.67 6.18
C HIS A 172 6.38 6.86 5.44
N TRP A 173 7.54 7.47 5.24
CA TRP A 173 8.68 6.83 4.60
C TRP A 173 9.66 6.32 5.65
N PHE A 174 9.71 5.02 5.82
CA PHE A 174 10.74 4.36 6.64
C PHE A 174 12.07 4.41 5.90
N HIS A 175 12.86 5.49 6.06
CA HIS A 175 14.06 5.73 5.24
C HIS A 175 15.30 6.14 6.05
N ILE A 176 15.14 6.57 7.30
CA ILE A 176 16.28 6.83 8.19
C ILE A 176 16.69 5.55 8.91
N GLU A 177 17.94 5.49 9.34
CA GLU A 177 18.55 4.29 9.93
C GLU A 177 17.72 3.70 11.07
N GLU A 178 17.25 4.53 12.01
CA GLU A 178 16.42 4.10 13.14
C GLU A 178 15.10 3.43 12.67
N GLN A 179 14.44 4.02 11.68
CA GLN A 179 13.20 3.51 11.13
C GLN A 179 13.41 2.21 10.37
N MET A 180 14.52 2.11 9.62
CA MET A 180 14.89 0.89 8.90
C MET A 180 15.22 -0.26 9.85
N ILE A 181 15.97 0.00 10.93
CA ILE A 181 16.25 -1.00 11.97
C ILE A 181 14.95 -1.47 12.64
N PHE A 182 14.01 -0.55 12.90
CA PHE A 182 12.72 -0.90 13.47
C PHE A 182 11.91 -1.79 12.52
N LEU A 183 11.84 -1.44 11.23
CA LEU A 183 11.17 -2.22 10.20
C LEU A 183 11.77 -3.63 10.09
N ASP A 184 13.08 -3.75 10.04
CA ASP A 184 13.77 -5.05 9.95
C ASP A 184 13.47 -5.95 11.15
N ASN A 185 13.49 -5.37 12.34
CA ASN A 185 13.15 -6.11 13.57
C ASN A 185 11.66 -6.47 13.58
N TRP A 186 10.78 -5.58 13.13
CA TRP A 186 9.36 -5.86 13.03
C TRP A 186 9.08 -7.05 12.10
N VAL A 187 9.66 -7.08 10.89
CA VAL A 187 9.53 -8.21 9.96
C VAL A 187 9.99 -9.51 10.63
N LYS A 188 11.18 -9.51 11.26
CA LYS A 188 11.75 -10.70 11.91
C LYS A 188 10.95 -11.24 13.09
N THR A 189 10.11 -10.39 13.72
CA THR A 189 9.27 -10.81 14.86
C THR A 189 7.94 -11.42 14.42
N LYS A 190 7.57 -11.33 13.14
CA LYS A 190 6.33 -11.91 12.65
C LYS A 190 6.57 -13.33 12.16
N ASN A 191 5.87 -14.27 12.76
CA ASN A 191 5.90 -15.65 12.31
C ASN A 191 5.06 -15.77 11.04
N ILE A 192 5.68 -16.32 10.00
CA ILE A 192 5.02 -16.60 8.72
C ILE A 192 4.62 -18.08 8.65
N ASP A 193 5.19 -18.92 9.54
CA ASP A 193 5.09 -20.38 9.52
C ASP A 193 3.97 -20.93 10.46
N GLU A 194 3.10 -20.06 11.02
CA GLU A 194 1.91 -20.44 11.78
C GLU A 194 0.64 -20.13 10.98
#